data_e89924626e9e25dd88b2a2b0f1b34dc3
#
_entry.id   e89924626e9e25dd88b2a2b0f1b34dc3
#
_cell.length_a   1.000
_cell.length_b   1.000
_cell.length_c   1.000
_cell.angle_alpha   90.00
_cell.angle_beta   90.00
_cell.angle_gamma   90.00
#
_symmetry.space_group_name_H-M   'P 1'
#
loop_
_entity.id
_entity.type
_entity.pdbx_description
1 polymer ?
#
loop_
_entity_poly.entity_id
_entity_poly.type
_entity_poly.pdbx_seq_one_letter_code
_entity_poly.pdbx_strand_id
1 'polypeptide(L)'
;MSLTLMYITNNPVTAAIAQEAGVDRIWIDMEYIGKNKRQGGMDTVQNHHTVEDIKRIRPIVTSSELLARVNPIHEKTINYCSSEDEIEATIQAGVDAIMLPYFKKKSEVERFISDVNGRATTILLVETAEAVENIDDILSVSGIDEVHIGLNDLHLAYHKKFMFELLCDNTVKDLCAAFKAKGIKYGFGGIARVGYGMLPAEFIIAEHYHLGSTAAILSRGFCDANRVSDPREVESIFIDGVKNIRLKEEEVAKYSEAEYCANLDIIRERVKRIINE
;
A
#
# COMPACT_ATOMS: atom_id res chain seq x y z
N MET A 1 -12.51 -11.63 9.07
CA MET A 1 -11.51 -11.20 8.09
C MET A 1 -10.64 -10.18 8.81
N SER A 2 -9.33 -10.18 8.64
CA SER A 2 -8.42 -9.18 9.25
C SER A 2 -7.61 -8.53 8.13
N LEU A 3 -7.35 -7.22 8.23
CA LEU A 3 -6.53 -6.51 7.25
C LEU A 3 -5.06 -6.94 7.38
N THR A 4 -4.41 -7.24 6.27
CA THR A 4 -2.95 -7.32 6.19
C THR A 4 -2.38 -5.90 6.34
N LEU A 5 -1.78 -5.62 7.49
CA LEU A 5 -1.18 -4.31 7.79
C LEU A 5 0.25 -4.27 7.26
N MET A 6 0.58 -3.26 6.48
CA MET A 6 1.90 -3.08 5.86
C MET A 6 2.57 -1.80 6.38
N TYR A 7 3.85 -1.87 6.73
CA TYR A 7 4.59 -0.69 7.18
C TYR A 7 5.94 -0.53 6.49
N ILE A 8 6.20 0.68 5.99
CA ILE A 8 7.44 1.00 5.26
C ILE A 8 8.54 1.37 6.25
N THR A 9 9.61 0.58 6.28
CA THR A 9 10.83 0.91 7.05
C THR A 9 12.02 0.09 6.57
N ASN A 10 13.20 0.69 6.58
CA ASN A 10 14.49 0.00 6.45
C ASN A 10 15.30 0.05 7.75
N ASN A 11 14.69 0.51 8.85
CA ASN A 11 15.32 0.54 10.17
C ASN A 11 15.11 -0.81 10.89
N PRO A 12 16.19 -1.53 11.25
CA PRO A 12 16.09 -2.83 11.91
C PRO A 12 15.32 -2.83 13.23
N VAL A 13 15.48 -1.78 14.04
CA VAL A 13 14.78 -1.66 15.34
C VAL A 13 13.29 -1.45 15.12
N THR A 14 12.92 -0.55 14.21
CA THR A 14 11.52 -0.29 13.86
C THR A 14 10.87 -1.52 13.23
N ALA A 15 11.58 -2.27 12.39
CA ALA A 15 11.08 -3.51 11.77
C ALA A 15 10.78 -4.58 12.84
N ALA A 16 11.68 -4.77 13.82
CA ALA A 16 11.47 -5.68 14.94
C ALA A 16 10.25 -5.27 15.77
N ILE A 17 10.14 -4.00 16.16
CA ILE A 17 9.01 -3.48 16.91
C ILE A 17 7.69 -3.68 16.14
N ALA A 18 7.67 -3.35 14.85
CA ALA A 18 6.47 -3.45 14.03
C ALA A 18 5.95 -4.90 13.93
N GLN A 19 6.83 -5.88 13.67
CA GLN A 19 6.41 -7.29 13.62
C GLN A 19 5.95 -7.82 14.98
N GLU A 20 6.61 -7.44 16.08
CA GLU A 20 6.21 -7.83 17.45
C GLU A 20 4.84 -7.26 17.83
N ALA A 21 4.52 -6.06 17.33
CA ALA A 21 3.21 -5.45 17.52
C ALA A 21 2.11 -6.05 16.63
N GLY A 22 2.44 -6.96 15.68
CA GLY A 22 1.49 -7.63 14.82
C GLY A 22 1.25 -6.94 13.47
N VAL A 23 2.23 -6.18 12.96
CA VAL A 23 2.26 -5.74 11.55
C VAL A 23 2.56 -6.95 10.68
N ASP A 24 1.74 -7.18 9.66
CA ASP A 24 1.80 -8.40 8.85
C ASP A 24 2.91 -8.37 7.78
N ARG A 25 3.25 -7.16 7.27
CA ARG A 25 4.30 -6.97 6.25
C ARG A 25 5.21 -5.81 6.58
N ILE A 26 6.51 -6.05 6.55
CA ILE A 26 7.54 -5.01 6.56
C ILE A 26 7.91 -4.71 5.11
N TRP A 27 7.89 -3.43 4.75
CA TRP A 27 7.99 -3.00 3.36
C TRP A 27 9.26 -2.18 3.10
N ILE A 28 10.10 -2.68 2.20
CA ILE A 28 11.28 -1.98 1.66
C ILE A 28 10.87 -1.27 0.37
N ASP A 29 10.94 0.05 0.36
CA ASP A 29 10.51 0.89 -0.77
C ASP A 29 11.70 1.33 -1.60
N MET A 30 11.99 0.62 -2.70
CA MET A 30 13.10 0.92 -3.61
C MET A 30 12.66 1.76 -4.83
N GLU A 31 11.40 2.20 -4.87
CA GLU A 31 10.91 3.02 -5.98
C GLU A 31 11.49 4.43 -5.93
N TYR A 32 12.26 4.82 -6.96
CA TYR A 32 12.77 6.18 -7.15
C TYR A 32 12.75 6.65 -8.61
N ILE A 33 12.70 5.75 -9.62
CA ILE A 33 12.68 6.10 -11.04
C ILE A 33 11.42 6.89 -11.38
N GLY A 34 11.60 8.15 -11.80
CA GLY A 34 10.51 9.05 -12.17
C GLY A 34 9.73 9.67 -10.99
N LYS A 35 9.95 9.24 -9.75
CA LYS A 35 9.21 9.71 -8.57
C LYS A 35 9.37 11.21 -8.32
N ASN A 36 10.59 11.74 -8.49
CA ASN A 36 10.87 13.18 -8.37
C ASN A 36 10.07 14.06 -9.34
N LYS A 37 9.79 13.57 -10.55
CA LYS A 37 8.99 14.30 -11.55
C LYS A 37 7.49 14.33 -11.19
N ARG A 38 7.00 13.27 -10.53
CA ARG A 38 5.58 13.12 -10.17
C ARG A 38 5.22 13.83 -8.88
N GLN A 39 6.10 13.77 -7.89
CA GLN A 39 5.86 14.22 -6.52
C GLN A 39 6.77 15.40 -6.11
N GLY A 40 7.56 15.96 -7.03
CA GLY A 40 8.47 17.08 -6.75
C GLY A 40 7.72 18.28 -6.20
N GLY A 41 8.09 18.73 -4.99
CA GLY A 41 7.47 19.88 -4.31
C GLY A 41 6.29 19.52 -3.40
N MET A 42 5.91 18.24 -3.29
CA MET A 42 4.90 17.76 -2.34
C MET A 42 5.53 17.26 -1.04
N ASP A 43 4.79 17.33 0.06
CA ASP A 43 5.17 16.74 1.36
C ASP A 43 4.99 15.20 1.33
N THR A 44 5.72 14.54 0.43
CA THR A 44 5.75 13.07 0.31
C THR A 44 7.12 12.56 0.72
N VAL A 45 7.16 11.45 1.48
CA VAL A 45 8.43 10.78 1.81
C VAL A 45 8.93 10.07 0.57
N GLN A 46 10.11 10.44 0.12
CA GLN A 46 10.85 9.69 -0.89
C GLN A 46 11.83 8.78 -0.16
N ASN A 47 11.54 7.49 -0.15
CA ASN A 47 12.47 6.50 0.36
C ASN A 47 13.55 6.22 -0.70
N HIS A 48 14.76 5.91 -0.23
CA HIS A 48 15.88 5.47 -1.07
C HIS A 48 16.40 4.13 -0.54
N HIS A 49 15.46 3.19 -0.30
CA HIS A 49 15.86 1.87 0.13
C HIS A 49 16.50 1.09 -1.02
N THR A 50 17.30 0.10 -0.68
CA THR A 50 18.11 -0.68 -1.62
C THR A 50 17.99 -2.17 -1.35
N VAL A 51 18.51 -2.99 -2.25
CA VAL A 51 18.64 -4.45 -2.04
C VAL A 51 19.46 -4.78 -0.78
N GLU A 52 20.45 -3.94 -0.44
CA GLU A 52 21.22 -4.12 0.80
C GLU A 52 20.37 -3.89 2.06
N ASP A 53 19.34 -3.04 1.98
CA ASP A 53 18.37 -2.89 3.06
C ASP A 53 17.54 -4.17 3.24
N ILE A 54 17.15 -4.82 2.14
CA ILE A 54 16.45 -6.12 2.19
C ILE A 54 17.32 -7.15 2.93
N LYS A 55 18.58 -7.31 2.53
CA LYS A 55 19.53 -8.23 3.16
C LYS A 55 19.73 -7.95 4.65
N ARG A 56 19.74 -6.66 5.03
CA ARG A 56 19.90 -6.24 6.44
C ARG A 56 18.63 -6.50 7.27
N ILE A 57 17.46 -6.36 6.69
CA ILE A 57 16.16 -6.52 7.36
C ILE A 57 15.72 -8.00 7.38
N ARG A 58 16.03 -8.79 6.37
CA ARG A 58 15.60 -10.20 6.25
C ARG A 58 15.87 -11.05 7.50
N PRO A 59 17.05 -11.05 8.13
CA PRO A 59 17.29 -11.86 9.32
C PRO A 59 16.49 -11.43 10.56
N ILE A 60 15.92 -10.24 10.56
CA ILE A 60 15.14 -9.67 11.66
C ILE A 60 13.65 -9.98 11.49
N VAL A 61 13.15 -9.93 10.26
CA VAL A 61 11.75 -10.17 9.93
C VAL A 61 11.50 -11.67 9.84
N THR A 62 10.95 -12.26 10.90
CA THR A 62 10.74 -13.71 11.05
C THR A 62 9.28 -14.12 11.20
N SER A 63 8.42 -13.23 11.66
CA SER A 63 6.97 -13.45 11.87
C SER A 63 6.09 -12.64 10.92
N SER A 64 6.64 -11.61 10.28
CA SER A 64 5.99 -10.86 9.21
C SER A 64 6.54 -11.26 7.86
N GLU A 65 5.81 -10.98 6.78
CA GLU A 65 6.34 -11.07 5.41
C GLU A 65 7.23 -9.86 5.11
N LEU A 66 8.28 -10.08 4.32
CA LEU A 66 9.14 -9.02 3.80
C LEU A 66 8.72 -8.68 2.37
N LEU A 67 8.15 -7.50 2.19
CA LEU A 67 7.71 -6.94 0.91
C LEU A 67 8.75 -5.97 0.37
N ALA A 68 9.06 -6.03 -0.92
CA ALA A 68 9.80 -4.97 -1.61
C ALA A 68 8.97 -4.37 -2.74
N ARG A 69 8.93 -3.03 -2.84
CA ARG A 69 8.46 -2.33 -4.02
C ARG A 69 9.67 -2.00 -4.89
N VAL A 70 9.68 -2.58 -6.08
CA VAL A 70 10.68 -2.35 -7.11
C VAL A 70 10.37 -1.05 -7.89
N ASN A 71 11.23 -0.67 -8.83
CA ASN A 71 10.94 0.43 -9.74
C ASN A 71 9.89 0.03 -10.80
N PRO A 72 9.21 1.01 -11.44
CA PRO A 72 8.41 0.75 -12.65
C PRO A 72 9.23 -0.01 -13.69
N ILE A 73 8.57 -0.80 -14.55
CA ILE A 73 9.26 -1.57 -15.60
C ILE A 73 10.14 -0.63 -16.45
N HIS A 74 11.41 -0.96 -16.55
CA HIS A 74 12.42 -0.16 -17.25
C HIS A 74 13.52 -1.02 -17.87
N GLU A 75 14.19 -0.45 -18.85
CA GLU A 75 15.34 -1.04 -19.48
C GLU A 75 16.62 -0.62 -18.75
N LYS A 76 17.69 -1.38 -18.94
CA LYS A 76 19.02 -1.05 -18.43
C LYS A 76 19.51 0.29 -19.02
N THR A 77 20.04 1.13 -18.15
CA THR A 77 20.69 2.39 -18.54
C THR A 77 22.08 2.48 -17.90
N ILE A 78 22.79 3.58 -18.13
CA ILE A 78 24.07 3.82 -17.45
C ILE A 78 23.90 3.98 -15.92
N ASN A 79 22.71 4.38 -15.47
CA ASN A 79 22.43 4.69 -14.06
C ASN A 79 21.64 3.59 -13.35
N TYR A 80 20.99 2.68 -14.09
CA TYR A 80 20.07 1.68 -13.55
C TYR A 80 20.32 0.33 -14.22
N CYS A 81 20.25 -0.76 -13.43
CA CYS A 81 20.14 -2.11 -13.98
C CYS A 81 18.80 -2.27 -14.73
N SER A 82 18.54 -3.38 -15.38
CA SER A 82 17.22 -3.69 -15.94
C SER A 82 16.24 -4.07 -14.84
N SER A 83 14.93 -4.01 -15.12
CA SER A 83 13.91 -4.53 -14.20
C SER A 83 14.13 -6.00 -13.88
N GLU A 84 14.54 -6.82 -14.86
CA GLU A 84 14.88 -8.24 -14.66
C GLU A 84 16.01 -8.41 -13.63
N ASP A 85 17.11 -7.66 -13.79
CA ASP A 85 18.25 -7.71 -12.85
C ASP A 85 17.84 -7.22 -11.44
N GLU A 86 16.98 -6.17 -11.36
CA GLU A 86 16.48 -5.65 -10.08
C GLU A 86 15.59 -6.65 -9.37
N ILE A 87 14.63 -7.26 -10.07
CA ILE A 87 13.71 -8.27 -9.53
C ILE A 87 14.52 -9.50 -9.07
N GLU A 88 15.47 -9.96 -9.88
CA GLU A 88 16.32 -11.09 -9.54
C GLU A 88 17.12 -10.83 -8.25
N ALA A 89 17.78 -9.67 -8.15
CA ALA A 89 18.53 -9.29 -6.96
C ALA A 89 17.63 -9.17 -5.72
N THR A 90 16.40 -8.69 -5.90
CA THR A 90 15.39 -8.53 -4.84
C THR A 90 14.95 -9.92 -4.32
N ILE A 91 14.67 -10.87 -5.21
CA ILE A 91 14.29 -12.23 -4.84
C ILE A 91 15.46 -12.94 -4.12
N GLN A 92 16.68 -12.83 -4.65
CA GLN A 92 17.88 -13.41 -4.03
C GLN A 92 18.18 -12.82 -2.65
N ALA A 93 17.78 -11.58 -2.39
CA ALA A 93 17.90 -10.96 -1.07
C ALA A 93 16.89 -11.50 -0.05
N GLY A 94 15.90 -12.30 -0.48
CA GLY A 94 15.02 -13.07 0.39
C GLY A 94 13.68 -12.41 0.73
N VAL A 95 13.08 -11.66 -0.19
CA VAL A 95 11.73 -11.15 -0.03
C VAL A 95 10.67 -12.24 -0.17
N ASP A 96 9.55 -12.07 0.52
CA ASP A 96 8.37 -12.94 0.42
C ASP A 96 7.39 -12.43 -0.64
N ALA A 97 7.37 -11.10 -0.86
CA ALA A 97 6.49 -10.46 -1.83
C ALA A 97 7.20 -9.33 -2.59
N ILE A 98 6.80 -9.11 -3.84
CA ILE A 98 7.28 -8.01 -4.68
C ILE A 98 6.09 -7.20 -5.19
N MET A 99 6.18 -5.87 -5.11
CA MET A 99 5.17 -4.94 -5.59
C MET A 99 5.67 -4.17 -6.81
N LEU A 100 4.90 -4.23 -7.91
CA LEU A 100 5.13 -3.43 -9.12
C LEU A 100 4.36 -2.11 -9.02
N PRO A 101 5.03 -0.94 -9.01
CA PRO A 101 4.39 0.36 -9.04
C PRO A 101 4.21 0.88 -10.47
N TYR A 102 3.39 1.89 -10.63
CA TYR A 102 3.31 2.85 -11.75
C TYR A 102 3.24 2.24 -13.16
N PHE A 103 2.74 1.02 -13.29
CA PHE A 103 2.45 0.42 -14.59
C PHE A 103 1.20 1.05 -15.22
N LYS A 104 1.06 0.91 -16.54
CA LYS A 104 -0.01 1.53 -17.34
C LYS A 104 -0.72 0.54 -18.23
N LYS A 105 -0.09 -0.57 -18.59
CA LYS A 105 -0.59 -1.50 -19.57
C LYS A 105 -0.24 -2.95 -19.25
N LYS A 106 -1.02 -3.84 -19.83
CA LYS A 106 -0.88 -5.29 -19.67
C LYS A 106 0.53 -5.82 -19.87
N SER A 107 1.24 -5.36 -20.92
CA SER A 107 2.59 -5.87 -21.23
C SER A 107 3.65 -5.61 -20.15
N GLU A 108 3.49 -4.55 -19.35
CA GLU A 108 4.37 -4.28 -18.21
C GLU A 108 4.11 -5.28 -17.09
N VAL A 109 2.85 -5.62 -16.86
CA VAL A 109 2.44 -6.63 -15.88
C VAL A 109 2.87 -8.02 -16.31
N GLU A 110 2.69 -8.38 -17.59
CA GLU A 110 3.16 -9.67 -18.16
C GLU A 110 4.67 -9.84 -17.97
N ARG A 111 5.46 -8.79 -18.24
CA ARG A 111 6.91 -8.81 -18.00
C ARG A 111 7.23 -9.01 -16.52
N PHE A 112 6.61 -8.23 -15.63
CA PHE A 112 6.80 -8.37 -14.19
C PHE A 112 6.51 -9.78 -13.70
N ILE A 113 5.36 -10.35 -14.07
CA ILE A 113 4.97 -11.72 -13.69
C ILE A 113 5.98 -12.74 -14.22
N SER A 114 6.44 -12.57 -15.47
CA SER A 114 7.46 -13.43 -16.07
C SER A 114 8.79 -13.36 -15.31
N ASP A 115 9.24 -12.15 -14.96
CA ASP A 115 10.52 -11.94 -14.26
C ASP A 115 10.47 -12.50 -12.83
N VAL A 116 9.34 -12.36 -12.11
CA VAL A 116 9.14 -12.97 -10.78
C VAL A 116 9.06 -14.49 -10.88
N ASN A 117 8.41 -15.03 -11.91
CA ASN A 117 8.31 -16.47 -12.21
C ASN A 117 7.89 -17.34 -11.01
N GLY A 118 6.87 -16.90 -10.26
CA GLY A 118 6.29 -17.62 -9.13
C GLY A 118 7.21 -17.78 -7.90
N ARG A 119 8.33 -17.06 -7.83
CA ARG A 119 9.31 -17.14 -6.74
C ARG A 119 8.99 -16.25 -5.54
N ALA A 120 8.04 -15.34 -5.68
CA ALA A 120 7.53 -14.47 -4.64
C ALA A 120 6.06 -14.11 -4.92
N THR A 121 5.32 -13.71 -3.90
CA THR A 121 3.96 -13.15 -4.06
C THR A 121 4.01 -11.88 -4.89
N THR A 122 3.20 -11.81 -5.93
CA THR A 122 3.13 -10.67 -6.85
C THR A 122 2.03 -9.70 -6.44
N ILE A 123 2.38 -8.44 -6.23
CA ILE A 123 1.45 -7.38 -5.88
C ILE A 123 1.50 -6.28 -6.93
N LEU A 124 0.36 -5.89 -7.47
CA LEU A 124 0.24 -4.77 -8.39
C LEU A 124 -0.22 -3.52 -7.64
N LEU A 125 0.48 -2.39 -7.79
CA LEU A 125 0.05 -1.10 -7.24
C LEU A 125 -0.64 -0.27 -8.32
N VAL A 126 -1.98 -0.28 -8.33
CA VAL A 126 -2.80 0.49 -9.28
C VAL A 126 -2.84 1.96 -8.83
N GLU A 127 -2.11 2.81 -9.52
CA GLU A 127 -1.92 4.22 -9.12
C GLU A 127 -1.80 5.18 -10.31
N THR A 128 -2.08 4.71 -11.54
CA THR A 128 -2.10 5.53 -12.76
C THR A 128 -3.49 5.51 -13.40
N ALA A 129 -3.88 6.59 -14.06
CA ALA A 129 -5.16 6.67 -14.78
C ALA A 129 -5.23 5.61 -15.88
N GLU A 130 -4.13 5.43 -16.62
CA GLU A 130 -4.03 4.45 -17.69
C GLU A 130 -4.18 3.00 -17.20
N ALA A 131 -3.68 2.68 -15.99
CA ALA A 131 -3.88 1.35 -15.40
C ALA A 131 -5.35 1.11 -15.06
N VAL A 132 -6.07 2.14 -14.59
CA VAL A 132 -7.51 2.05 -14.32
C VAL A 132 -8.30 1.88 -15.62
N GLU A 133 -7.97 2.65 -16.66
CA GLU A 133 -8.60 2.53 -17.99
C GLU A 133 -8.40 1.13 -18.62
N ASN A 134 -7.24 0.51 -18.38
CA ASN A 134 -6.88 -0.81 -18.90
C ASN A 134 -7.09 -1.96 -17.92
N ILE A 135 -7.85 -1.75 -16.83
CA ILE A 135 -7.88 -2.68 -15.71
C ILE A 135 -8.34 -4.09 -16.10
N ASP A 136 -9.32 -4.23 -16.96
CA ASP A 136 -9.85 -5.53 -17.39
C ASP A 136 -8.80 -6.34 -18.17
N ASP A 137 -8.04 -5.68 -19.05
CA ASP A 137 -6.93 -6.29 -19.79
C ASP A 137 -5.79 -6.69 -18.86
N ILE A 138 -5.44 -5.83 -17.90
CA ILE A 138 -4.41 -6.10 -16.89
C ILE A 138 -4.82 -7.31 -16.04
N LEU A 139 -6.04 -7.34 -15.54
CA LEU A 139 -6.55 -8.46 -14.73
C LEU A 139 -6.79 -9.75 -15.53
N SER A 140 -6.57 -9.75 -16.83
CA SER A 140 -6.53 -10.98 -17.67
C SER A 140 -5.18 -11.70 -17.59
N VAL A 141 -4.14 -11.07 -17.05
CA VAL A 141 -2.81 -11.68 -16.85
C VAL A 141 -2.89 -12.70 -15.73
N SER A 142 -2.42 -13.92 -15.99
CA SER A 142 -2.33 -14.96 -14.97
C SER A 142 -1.10 -14.73 -14.07
N GLY A 143 -1.22 -15.09 -12.78
CA GLY A 143 -0.10 -14.99 -11.84
C GLY A 143 -0.09 -13.68 -11.03
N ILE A 144 -1.16 -12.90 -11.07
CA ILE A 144 -1.39 -11.78 -10.16
C ILE A 144 -1.98 -12.33 -8.87
N ASP A 145 -1.25 -12.23 -7.75
CA ASP A 145 -1.72 -12.73 -6.45
C ASP A 145 -2.54 -11.68 -5.71
N GLU A 146 -2.09 -10.42 -5.72
CA GLU A 146 -2.72 -9.33 -4.99
C GLU A 146 -2.68 -8.02 -5.79
N VAL A 147 -3.61 -7.12 -5.48
CA VAL A 147 -3.64 -5.76 -6.02
C VAL A 147 -3.80 -4.76 -4.87
N HIS A 148 -3.08 -3.65 -4.92
CA HIS A 148 -3.27 -2.53 -4.00
C HIS A 148 -3.56 -1.24 -4.78
N ILE A 149 -4.57 -0.46 -4.36
CA ILE A 149 -4.87 0.83 -5.00
C ILE A 149 -4.05 1.92 -4.30
N GLY A 150 -3.12 2.52 -5.03
CA GLY A 150 -2.27 3.61 -4.57
C GLY A 150 -2.99 4.95 -4.63
N LEU A 151 -3.81 5.26 -3.62
CA LEU A 151 -4.67 6.45 -3.61
C LEU A 151 -3.89 7.76 -3.78
N ASN A 152 -2.63 7.81 -3.30
CA ASN A 152 -1.85 9.05 -3.34
C ASN A 152 -1.44 9.44 -4.76
N ASP A 153 -0.92 8.54 -5.58
CA ASP A 153 -0.56 8.84 -6.95
C ASP A 153 -1.80 8.87 -7.87
N LEU A 154 -2.80 8.01 -7.60
CA LEU A 154 -4.02 7.95 -8.39
C LEU A 154 -4.85 9.25 -8.29
N HIS A 155 -4.97 9.84 -7.08
CA HIS A 155 -5.71 11.10 -6.96
C HIS A 155 -5.02 12.25 -7.71
N LEU A 156 -3.69 12.26 -7.75
CA LEU A 156 -2.92 13.23 -8.53
C LEU A 156 -3.13 13.03 -10.03
N ALA A 157 -3.14 11.77 -10.51
CA ALA A 157 -3.43 11.45 -11.90
C ALA A 157 -4.83 11.92 -12.33
N TYR A 158 -5.79 11.94 -11.40
CA TYR A 158 -7.15 12.45 -11.62
C TYR A 158 -7.34 13.92 -11.26
N HIS A 159 -6.25 14.66 -10.97
CA HIS A 159 -6.28 16.08 -10.62
C HIS A 159 -7.19 16.40 -9.43
N LYS A 160 -7.31 15.48 -8.48
CA LYS A 160 -8.06 15.67 -7.25
C LYS A 160 -7.23 16.37 -6.19
N LYS A 161 -7.88 17.03 -5.24
CA LYS A 161 -7.22 17.77 -4.15
C LYS A 161 -6.85 16.89 -2.97
N PHE A 162 -7.61 15.80 -2.76
CA PHE A 162 -7.46 14.93 -1.62
C PHE A 162 -7.67 13.46 -2.01
N MET A 163 -6.76 12.58 -1.57
CA MET A 163 -6.75 11.17 -2.00
C MET A 163 -8.05 10.41 -1.70
N PHE A 164 -8.76 10.76 -0.65
CA PHE A 164 -10.01 10.09 -0.27
C PHE A 164 -11.24 10.56 -1.04
N GLU A 165 -11.11 11.51 -1.98
CA GLU A 165 -12.16 11.78 -2.97
C GLU A 165 -12.46 10.54 -3.82
N LEU A 166 -11.45 9.66 -4.00
CA LEU A 166 -11.58 8.40 -4.73
C LEU A 166 -12.51 7.38 -4.04
N LEU A 167 -12.76 7.52 -2.74
CA LEU A 167 -13.79 6.76 -2.03
C LEU A 167 -15.20 7.34 -2.29
N CYS A 168 -15.28 8.65 -2.54
CA CYS A 168 -16.54 9.36 -2.67
C CYS A 168 -17.17 9.25 -4.06
N ASP A 169 -16.34 9.07 -5.11
CA ASP A 169 -16.74 9.08 -6.52
C ASP A 169 -16.89 7.69 -7.15
N ASN A 170 -16.86 6.64 -6.33
CA ASN A 170 -16.91 5.23 -6.68
C ASN A 170 -15.66 4.64 -7.33
N THR A 171 -14.59 5.39 -7.63
CA THR A 171 -13.37 4.85 -8.26
C THR A 171 -12.84 3.63 -7.51
N VAL A 172 -12.67 3.72 -6.18
CA VAL A 172 -12.20 2.59 -5.37
C VAL A 172 -13.21 1.46 -5.35
N LYS A 173 -14.50 1.75 -5.26
CA LYS A 173 -15.57 0.76 -5.25
C LYS A 173 -15.59 -0.07 -6.53
N ASP A 174 -15.48 0.59 -7.69
CA ASP A 174 -15.53 -0.07 -9.00
C ASP A 174 -14.29 -0.95 -9.22
N LEU A 175 -13.10 -0.47 -8.81
CA LEU A 175 -11.87 -1.26 -8.83
C LEU A 175 -11.97 -2.49 -7.91
N CYS A 176 -12.44 -2.32 -6.66
CA CYS A 176 -12.65 -3.43 -5.74
C CYS A 176 -13.62 -4.47 -6.30
N ALA A 177 -14.68 -4.04 -6.98
CA ALA A 177 -15.62 -4.94 -7.64
C ALA A 177 -14.95 -5.73 -8.78
N ALA A 178 -14.09 -5.09 -9.58
CA ALA A 178 -13.33 -5.75 -10.64
C ALA A 178 -12.37 -6.82 -10.08
N PHE A 179 -11.61 -6.49 -9.02
CA PHE A 179 -10.69 -7.43 -8.37
C PHE A 179 -11.43 -8.62 -7.75
N LYS A 180 -12.55 -8.35 -7.06
CA LYS A 180 -13.41 -9.38 -6.47
C LYS A 180 -13.98 -10.33 -7.53
N ALA A 181 -14.39 -9.82 -8.68
CA ALA A 181 -14.90 -10.62 -9.80
C ALA A 181 -13.85 -11.59 -10.36
N LYS A 182 -12.56 -11.24 -10.25
CA LYS A 182 -11.42 -12.10 -10.64
C LYS A 182 -10.92 -13.01 -9.51
N GLY A 183 -11.45 -12.88 -8.30
CA GLY A 183 -10.99 -13.63 -7.13
C GLY A 183 -9.59 -13.24 -6.63
N ILE A 184 -9.10 -12.08 -7.02
CA ILE A 184 -7.79 -11.54 -6.62
C ILE A 184 -7.95 -10.83 -5.28
N LYS A 185 -7.02 -11.04 -4.35
CA LYS A 185 -6.97 -10.26 -3.09
C LYS A 185 -6.62 -8.81 -3.37
N TYR A 186 -7.19 -7.89 -2.61
CA TYR A 186 -6.94 -6.46 -2.84
C TYR A 186 -6.95 -5.63 -1.56
N GLY A 187 -6.24 -4.50 -1.64
CA GLY A 187 -6.22 -3.44 -0.63
C GLY A 187 -6.26 -2.06 -1.27
N PHE A 188 -6.38 -1.03 -0.47
CA PHE A 188 -6.27 0.35 -0.94
C PHE A 188 -5.72 1.30 0.12
N GLY A 189 -5.07 2.37 -0.33
CA GLY A 189 -4.66 3.50 0.46
C GLY A 189 -3.85 3.18 1.71
N GLY A 190 -3.84 4.14 2.61
CA GLY A 190 -3.18 4.05 3.89
C GLY A 190 -4.08 4.53 5.02
N ILE A 191 -3.87 3.98 6.22
CA ILE A 191 -4.58 4.33 7.45
C ILE A 191 -3.63 4.95 8.47
N ALA A 192 -4.12 5.90 9.26
CA ALA A 192 -3.47 6.44 10.43
C ALA A 192 -3.81 5.60 11.68
N ARG A 193 -3.37 6.03 12.86
CA ARG A 193 -3.92 5.53 14.13
C ARG A 193 -5.40 5.88 14.24
N VAL A 194 -6.19 5.02 14.89
CA VAL A 194 -7.61 5.29 15.19
C VAL A 194 -7.72 6.64 15.92
N GLY A 195 -8.61 7.49 15.45
CA GLY A 195 -8.80 8.87 15.95
C GLY A 195 -7.85 9.90 15.33
N TYR A 196 -6.93 9.50 14.42
CA TYR A 196 -5.96 10.38 13.78
C TYR A 196 -6.14 10.40 12.25
N GLY A 197 -5.52 11.41 11.62
CA GLY A 197 -5.60 11.67 10.19
C GLY A 197 -6.58 12.79 9.85
N MET A 198 -6.40 13.43 8.69
CA MET A 198 -7.35 14.44 8.18
C MET A 198 -8.74 13.80 7.97
N LEU A 199 -8.78 12.62 7.38
CA LEU A 199 -9.90 11.70 7.48
C LEU A 199 -9.54 10.65 8.52
N PRO A 200 -10.23 10.56 9.68
CA PRO A 200 -9.89 9.62 10.74
C PRO A 200 -9.93 8.17 10.29
N ALA A 201 -8.95 7.39 10.77
CA ALA A 201 -8.70 6.04 10.31
C ALA A 201 -9.88 5.08 10.49
N GLU A 202 -10.70 5.27 11.51
CA GLU A 202 -11.88 4.45 11.80
C GLU A 202 -12.89 4.41 10.66
N PHE A 203 -13.06 5.53 9.94
CA PHE A 203 -13.95 5.61 8.78
C PHE A 203 -13.37 4.85 7.58
N ILE A 204 -12.04 4.91 7.40
CA ILE A 204 -11.34 4.21 6.32
C ILE A 204 -11.35 2.70 6.58
N ILE A 205 -11.16 2.27 7.84
CA ILE A 205 -11.23 0.85 8.23
C ILE A 205 -12.64 0.29 7.93
N ALA A 206 -13.70 1.07 8.21
CA ALA A 206 -15.07 0.65 7.87
C ALA A 206 -15.25 0.47 6.35
N GLU A 207 -14.67 1.35 5.52
CA GLU A 207 -14.72 1.19 4.06
C GLU A 207 -13.92 -0.02 3.55
N HIS A 208 -12.80 -0.37 4.18
CA HIS A 208 -12.11 -1.63 3.85
C HIS A 208 -13.04 -2.84 4.02
N TYR A 209 -13.76 -2.88 5.14
CA TYR A 209 -14.71 -3.96 5.41
C TYR A 209 -15.92 -3.94 4.49
N HIS A 210 -16.49 -2.77 4.25
CA HIS A 210 -17.61 -2.56 3.32
C HIS A 210 -17.28 -3.04 1.90
N LEU A 211 -16.10 -2.68 1.40
CA LEU A 211 -15.68 -3.02 0.06
C LEU A 211 -15.00 -4.41 -0.06
N GLY A 212 -14.81 -5.13 1.05
CA GLY A 212 -14.17 -6.45 1.07
C GLY A 212 -12.66 -6.41 0.85
N SER A 213 -12.02 -5.28 1.12
CA SER A 213 -10.58 -5.11 1.04
C SER A 213 -9.85 -5.85 2.16
N THR A 214 -8.69 -6.43 1.85
CA THR A 214 -7.93 -7.31 2.74
C THR A 214 -6.57 -6.74 3.19
N ALA A 215 -6.17 -5.55 2.73
CA ALA A 215 -4.86 -4.99 3.05
C ALA A 215 -4.89 -3.46 3.15
N ALA A 216 -4.09 -2.91 4.07
CA ALA A 216 -3.92 -1.48 4.25
C ALA A 216 -2.47 -1.13 4.63
N ILE A 217 -2.00 0.05 4.16
CA ILE A 217 -0.70 0.58 4.53
C ILE A 217 -0.83 1.39 5.82
N LEU A 218 0.04 1.17 6.80
CA LEU A 218 0.16 2.05 7.95
C LEU A 218 0.91 3.32 7.51
N SER A 219 0.18 4.43 7.44
CA SER A 219 0.68 5.71 6.91
C SER A 219 1.61 6.43 7.91
N ARG A 220 2.21 7.55 7.48
CA ARG A 220 2.91 8.46 8.40
C ARG A 220 2.05 8.95 9.56
N GLY A 221 0.74 9.07 9.36
CA GLY A 221 -0.21 9.38 10.44
C GLY A 221 -0.38 8.27 11.47
N PHE A 222 0.08 7.03 11.15
CA PHE A 222 0.20 5.95 12.13
C PHE A 222 1.48 6.10 12.95
N CYS A 223 2.63 6.11 12.30
CA CYS A 223 3.93 6.35 12.93
C CYS A 223 4.86 7.02 11.91
N ASP A 224 5.36 8.20 12.24
CA ASP A 224 6.41 8.87 11.46
C ASP A 224 7.76 8.62 12.12
N ALA A 225 8.42 7.52 11.74
CA ALA A 225 9.72 7.13 12.30
C ALA A 225 10.85 8.15 12.01
N ASN A 226 10.63 9.15 11.13
CA ASN A 226 11.56 10.25 10.93
C ASN A 226 11.42 11.34 12.01
N ARG A 227 10.27 11.40 12.69
CA ARG A 227 9.98 12.38 13.75
C ARG A 227 10.06 11.79 15.14
N VAL A 228 9.75 10.48 15.26
CA VAL A 228 9.82 9.76 16.54
C VAL A 228 11.10 8.93 16.54
N SER A 229 12.09 9.37 17.32
CA SER A 229 13.43 8.74 17.36
C SER A 229 13.64 7.83 18.58
N ASP A 230 12.83 7.96 19.64
CA ASP A 230 12.92 7.08 20.82
C ASP A 230 12.26 5.72 20.51
N PRO A 231 13.01 4.61 20.53
CA PRO A 231 12.46 3.28 20.28
C PRO A 231 11.31 2.88 21.21
N ARG A 232 11.29 3.37 22.44
CA ARG A 232 10.21 3.07 23.40
C ARG A 232 8.90 3.77 23.00
N GLU A 233 9.01 4.98 22.48
CA GLU A 233 7.85 5.71 21.96
C GLU A 233 7.32 5.05 20.69
N VAL A 234 8.22 4.63 19.78
CA VAL A 234 7.86 3.84 18.58
C VAL A 234 7.14 2.56 18.99
N GLU A 235 7.68 1.81 19.95
CA GLU A 235 7.08 0.56 20.46
C GLU A 235 5.66 0.78 21.01
N SER A 236 5.47 1.80 21.86
CA SER A 236 4.15 2.15 22.39
C SER A 236 3.17 2.50 21.28
N ILE A 237 3.60 3.30 20.28
CA ILE A 237 2.77 3.66 19.14
C ILE A 237 2.31 2.43 18.36
N PHE A 238 3.22 1.47 18.11
CA PHE A 238 2.90 0.27 17.35
C PHE A 238 1.98 -0.67 18.13
N ILE A 239 2.29 -0.96 19.38
CA ILE A 239 1.49 -1.87 20.22
C ILE A 239 0.07 -1.32 20.38
N ASP A 240 -0.08 -0.08 20.80
CA ASP A 240 -1.40 0.52 21.01
C ASP A 240 -2.12 0.78 19.67
N GLY A 241 -1.39 1.23 18.67
CA GLY A 241 -1.96 1.55 17.36
C GLY A 241 -2.50 0.31 16.65
N VAL A 242 -1.74 -0.77 16.57
CA VAL A 242 -2.19 -2.03 15.95
C VAL A 242 -3.35 -2.63 16.76
N LYS A 243 -3.23 -2.67 18.08
CA LYS A 243 -4.32 -3.14 18.95
C LYS A 243 -5.62 -2.38 18.69
N ASN A 244 -5.57 -1.05 18.61
CA ASN A 244 -6.76 -0.23 18.37
C ASN A 244 -7.34 -0.44 16.97
N ILE A 245 -6.51 -0.66 15.95
CA ILE A 245 -6.96 -1.06 14.62
C ILE A 245 -7.70 -2.40 14.70
N ARG A 246 -7.13 -3.43 15.34
CA ARG A 246 -7.76 -4.74 15.47
C ARG A 246 -9.11 -4.68 16.21
N LEU A 247 -9.21 -3.88 17.28
CA LEU A 247 -10.48 -3.64 17.97
C LEU A 247 -11.51 -2.95 17.07
N LYS A 248 -11.08 -1.97 16.25
CA LYS A 248 -11.98 -1.32 15.29
C LYS A 248 -12.42 -2.28 14.18
N GLU A 249 -11.55 -3.16 13.72
CA GLU A 249 -11.90 -4.23 12.77
C GLU A 249 -12.99 -5.16 13.33
N GLU A 250 -12.88 -5.55 14.62
CA GLU A 250 -13.90 -6.38 15.29
C GLU A 250 -15.26 -5.66 15.42
N GLU A 251 -15.24 -4.34 15.58
CA GLU A 251 -16.45 -3.51 15.64
C GLU A 251 -17.10 -3.42 14.26
N VAL A 252 -16.34 -2.96 13.25
CA VAL A 252 -16.88 -2.71 11.90
C VAL A 252 -17.29 -4.01 11.19
N ALA A 253 -16.68 -5.14 11.54
CA ALA A 253 -17.08 -6.45 11.01
C ALA A 253 -18.55 -6.84 11.35
N LYS A 254 -19.16 -6.15 12.32
CA LYS A 254 -20.54 -6.37 12.75
C LYS A 254 -21.52 -5.37 12.14
N TYR A 255 -21.01 -4.41 11.36
CA TYR A 255 -21.84 -3.36 10.76
C TYR A 255 -22.83 -3.97 9.76
N SER A 256 -24.05 -3.47 9.81
CA SER A 256 -25.06 -3.68 8.77
C SER A 256 -24.73 -2.82 7.54
N GLU A 257 -25.36 -3.15 6.42
CA GLU A 257 -25.24 -2.35 5.19
C GLU A 257 -25.65 -0.87 5.43
N ALA A 258 -26.65 -0.63 6.25
CA ALA A 258 -27.09 0.73 6.60
C ALA A 258 -26.01 1.51 7.38
N GLU A 259 -25.24 0.84 8.26
CA GLU A 259 -24.13 1.45 8.99
C GLU A 259 -22.95 1.74 8.08
N TYR A 260 -22.62 0.86 7.12
CA TYR A 260 -21.62 1.16 6.10
C TYR A 260 -22.03 2.32 5.20
N CYS A 261 -23.29 2.40 4.77
CA CYS A 261 -23.79 3.55 4.00
C CYS A 261 -23.68 4.84 4.80
N ALA A 262 -24.05 4.84 6.09
CA ALA A 262 -23.92 5.99 6.96
C ALA A 262 -22.44 6.41 7.14
N ASN A 263 -21.53 5.44 7.25
CA ASN A 263 -20.09 5.71 7.29
C ASN A 263 -19.61 6.43 6.02
N LEU A 264 -20.02 5.96 4.85
CA LEU A 264 -19.66 6.56 3.57
C LEU A 264 -20.20 8.00 3.45
N ASP A 265 -21.40 8.27 3.95
CA ASP A 265 -21.96 9.62 3.96
C ASP A 265 -21.15 10.56 4.87
N ILE A 266 -20.69 10.08 6.02
CA ILE A 266 -19.77 10.82 6.91
C ILE A 266 -18.45 11.12 6.18
N ILE A 267 -17.88 10.14 5.47
CA ILE A 267 -16.67 10.34 4.65
C ILE A 267 -16.89 11.43 3.62
N ARG A 268 -17.99 11.39 2.86
CA ARG A 268 -18.33 12.39 1.84
C ARG A 268 -18.41 13.79 2.41
N GLU A 269 -19.06 13.96 3.55
CA GLU A 269 -19.16 15.26 4.23
C GLU A 269 -17.80 15.77 4.69
N ARG A 270 -16.97 14.91 5.29
CA ARG A 270 -15.63 15.28 5.78
C ARG A 270 -14.69 15.62 4.62
N VAL A 271 -14.66 14.80 3.59
CA VAL A 271 -13.87 15.06 2.37
C VAL A 271 -14.29 16.38 1.74
N LYS A 272 -15.59 16.64 1.61
CA LYS A 272 -16.10 17.91 1.08
C LYS A 272 -15.64 19.13 1.90
N ARG A 273 -15.53 19.03 3.21
CA ARG A 273 -14.98 20.11 4.06
C ARG A 273 -13.49 20.29 3.79
N ILE A 274 -12.72 19.22 3.83
CA ILE A 274 -11.25 19.25 3.63
C ILE A 274 -10.87 19.89 2.29
N ILE A 275 -11.57 19.59 1.21
CA ILE A 275 -11.25 20.13 -0.12
C ILE A 275 -11.69 21.60 -0.33
N ASN A 276 -12.54 22.13 0.55
CA ASN A 276 -13.04 23.51 0.49
C ASN A 276 -12.35 24.46 1.51
N GLU A 277 -11.55 23.91 2.41
CA GLU A 277 -10.63 24.65 3.29
C GLU A 277 -9.31 24.99 2.56
#